data_af86ae1fff55d6a31ed08eaeb96d0032
#
_entry.id   af86ae1fff55d6a31ed08eaeb96d0032
#
_cell.length_a   1.000
_cell.length_b   1.000
_cell.length_c   1.000
_cell.angle_alpha   90.00
_cell.angle_beta   90.00
_cell.angle_gamma   90.00
#
_symmetry.space_group_name_H-M   'P 1'
#
loop_
_entity.id
_entity.type
_entity.pdbx_description
1 polymer ?
#
loop_
_entity_poly.entity_id
_entity_poly.type
_entity_poly.pdbx_seq_one_letter_code
_entity_poly.pdbx_strand_id
1 'polypeptide(L)'
;MIIPAGEMSAQSNSDPDPGGALLRSLAVPGWGHHYVDRGDWTRGKVHLGADLVLIGSLFGLYSRANRLEDQFLTLSNLRAGIDVSERDRAFRLAIGDFNSLEEYNDFQLRSRNWNRIIEDRPENRWRWESSDDRIKYRELRSSSDRVRNQLPAVAGLMVLNRVISGLSAYTRARGVLSEGDLSLLPVYNAENGENGVVARMSFRF
;
A
#
# COMPACT_ATOMS: atom_id res chain seq x y z
N MET A 1 -41.14 -60.60 -11.31
CA MET A 1 -39.91 -60.17 -10.65
C MET A 1 -39.42 -58.95 -11.42
N ILE A 2 -39.73 -57.73 -10.91
CA ILE A 2 -39.46 -56.47 -11.58
C ILE A 2 -38.21 -55.90 -10.90
N ILE A 3 -37.11 -55.75 -11.65
CA ILE A 3 -35.87 -55.11 -11.17
C ILE A 3 -36.06 -53.61 -11.35
N PRO A 4 -35.95 -52.79 -10.31
CA PRO A 4 -35.98 -51.34 -10.51
C PRO A 4 -34.71 -50.88 -11.17
N ALA A 5 -34.82 -50.11 -12.29
CA ALA A 5 -33.73 -49.42 -12.92
C ALA A 5 -33.22 -48.34 -11.96
N GLY A 6 -32.01 -48.53 -11.47
CA GLY A 6 -31.31 -47.52 -10.71
C GLY A 6 -31.07 -46.26 -11.58
N GLU A 7 -31.62 -45.12 -11.18
CA GLU A 7 -31.29 -43.84 -11.76
C GLU A 7 -29.79 -43.57 -11.51
N MET A 8 -28.98 -43.75 -12.51
CA MET A 8 -27.63 -43.20 -12.55
C MET A 8 -27.77 -41.67 -12.70
N SER A 9 -27.76 -40.96 -11.59
CA SER A 9 -27.53 -39.54 -11.61
C SER A 9 -26.15 -39.28 -12.21
N ALA A 10 -26.13 -38.93 -13.48
CA ALA A 10 -24.94 -38.36 -14.10
C ALA A 10 -24.61 -37.04 -13.42
N GLN A 11 -23.67 -37.07 -12.47
CA GLN A 11 -23.00 -35.88 -12.06
C GLN A 11 -22.28 -35.31 -13.28
N SER A 12 -22.84 -34.27 -13.85
CA SER A 12 -22.15 -33.46 -14.85
C SER A 12 -20.97 -32.78 -14.14
N ASN A 13 -19.80 -33.42 -14.16
CA ASN A 13 -18.55 -32.75 -13.89
C ASN A 13 -18.30 -31.78 -15.06
N SER A 14 -18.95 -30.61 -15.02
CA SER A 14 -18.59 -29.52 -15.91
C SER A 14 -17.21 -29.05 -15.46
N ASP A 15 -16.24 -29.10 -16.37
CA ASP A 15 -14.92 -28.53 -16.14
C ASP A 15 -15.04 -27.09 -15.61
N PRO A 16 -14.19 -26.70 -14.65
CA PRO A 16 -14.27 -25.37 -14.06
C PRO A 16 -14.03 -24.30 -15.13
N ASP A 17 -14.96 -23.33 -15.21
CA ASP A 17 -14.87 -22.22 -16.15
C ASP A 17 -13.62 -21.35 -15.86
N PRO A 18 -12.68 -21.21 -16.85
CA PRO A 18 -11.46 -20.42 -16.66
C PRO A 18 -11.73 -18.94 -16.35
N GLY A 19 -12.75 -18.34 -17.00
CA GLY A 19 -13.15 -16.97 -16.74
C GLY A 19 -13.67 -16.78 -15.31
N GLY A 20 -14.48 -17.73 -14.84
CA GLY A 20 -14.95 -17.77 -13.46
C GLY A 20 -13.83 -17.95 -12.43
N ALA A 21 -12.79 -18.73 -12.76
CA ALA A 21 -11.61 -18.88 -11.90
C ALA A 21 -10.80 -17.58 -11.80
N LEU A 22 -10.59 -16.89 -12.93
CA LEU A 22 -9.93 -15.59 -12.99
C LEU A 22 -10.65 -14.55 -12.11
N LEU A 23 -11.94 -14.34 -12.36
CA LEU A 23 -12.72 -13.32 -11.66
C LEU A 23 -12.77 -13.53 -10.15
N ARG A 24 -12.90 -14.79 -9.70
CA ARG A 24 -12.86 -15.12 -8.28
C ARG A 24 -11.52 -14.76 -7.63
N SER A 25 -10.40 -15.06 -8.32
CA SER A 25 -9.08 -14.73 -7.79
C SER A 25 -8.75 -13.23 -7.85
N LEU A 26 -9.34 -12.48 -8.77
CA LEU A 26 -9.25 -11.00 -8.76
C LEU A 26 -10.02 -10.40 -7.57
N ALA A 27 -11.17 -10.97 -7.22
CA ALA A 27 -11.95 -10.53 -6.07
C ALA A 27 -11.25 -10.91 -4.74
N VAL A 28 -10.90 -12.19 -4.57
CA VAL A 28 -10.18 -12.72 -3.41
C VAL A 28 -9.04 -13.62 -3.91
N PRO A 29 -7.77 -13.22 -3.73
CA PRO A 29 -6.64 -14.02 -4.18
C PRO A 29 -6.70 -15.45 -3.65
N GLY A 30 -6.52 -16.41 -4.56
CA GLY A 30 -6.60 -17.83 -4.23
C GLY A 30 -7.99 -18.46 -4.34
N TRP A 31 -9.07 -17.69 -4.38
CA TRP A 31 -10.43 -18.24 -4.49
C TRP A 31 -10.65 -18.99 -5.81
N GLY A 32 -10.10 -18.51 -6.92
CA GLY A 32 -10.16 -19.20 -8.19
C GLY A 32 -9.45 -20.57 -8.15
N HIS A 33 -8.34 -20.69 -7.44
CA HIS A 33 -7.67 -21.99 -7.25
C HIS A 33 -8.54 -22.98 -6.48
N HIS A 34 -9.21 -22.54 -5.42
CA HIS A 34 -10.16 -23.37 -4.69
C HIS A 34 -11.38 -23.75 -5.55
N TYR A 35 -11.81 -22.88 -6.46
CA TYR A 35 -12.90 -23.16 -7.40
C TYR A 35 -12.50 -24.23 -8.42
N VAL A 36 -11.27 -24.19 -8.91
CA VAL A 36 -10.74 -25.17 -9.88
C VAL A 36 -10.51 -26.53 -9.24
N ASP A 37 -9.87 -26.54 -8.07
CA ASP A 37 -9.57 -27.77 -7.35
C ASP A 37 -9.65 -27.55 -5.83
N ARG A 38 -10.66 -28.14 -5.20
CA ARG A 38 -10.85 -28.07 -3.74
C ARG A 38 -9.83 -28.89 -2.97
N GLY A 39 -9.31 -29.96 -3.56
CA GLY A 39 -8.36 -30.86 -2.91
C GLY A 39 -6.95 -30.28 -2.85
N ASP A 40 -6.54 -29.61 -3.93
CA ASP A 40 -5.23 -28.97 -4.02
C ASP A 40 -5.32 -27.50 -4.42
N TRP A 41 -5.43 -26.63 -3.41
CA TRP A 41 -5.41 -25.19 -3.61
C TRP A 41 -4.28 -24.50 -2.83
N THR A 42 -3.16 -25.22 -2.64
CA THR A 42 -1.99 -24.73 -1.89
C THR A 42 -1.48 -23.40 -2.42
N ARG A 43 -1.43 -23.21 -3.74
CA ARG A 43 -1.08 -21.91 -4.36
C ARG A 43 -2.06 -20.80 -4.00
N GLY A 44 -3.36 -21.13 -3.98
CA GLY A 44 -4.39 -20.18 -3.56
C GLY A 44 -4.22 -19.73 -2.11
N LYS A 45 -3.84 -20.63 -1.20
CA LYS A 45 -3.53 -20.30 0.21
C LYS A 45 -2.35 -19.33 0.30
N VAL A 46 -1.30 -19.50 -0.53
CA VAL A 46 -0.15 -18.61 -0.56
C VAL A 46 -0.56 -17.19 -0.99
N HIS A 47 -1.34 -17.06 -2.08
CA HIS A 47 -1.84 -15.77 -2.54
C HIS A 47 -2.78 -15.10 -1.52
N LEU A 48 -3.64 -15.87 -0.87
CA LEU A 48 -4.52 -15.38 0.19
C LEU A 48 -3.70 -14.89 1.40
N GLY A 49 -2.73 -15.68 1.84
CA GLY A 49 -1.84 -15.30 2.94
C GLY A 49 -1.05 -14.03 2.62
N ALA A 50 -0.51 -13.92 1.41
CA ALA A 50 0.19 -12.71 0.95
C ALA A 50 -0.74 -11.48 0.96
N ASP A 51 -1.98 -11.61 0.49
CA ASP A 51 -2.95 -10.50 0.49
C ASP A 51 -3.28 -10.05 1.92
N LEU A 52 -3.48 -10.99 2.85
CA LEU A 52 -3.73 -10.67 4.27
C LEU A 52 -2.54 -9.94 4.92
N VAL A 53 -1.30 -10.32 4.61
CA VAL A 53 -0.10 -9.61 5.09
C VAL A 53 -0.05 -8.20 4.50
N LEU A 54 -0.35 -8.03 3.21
CA LEU A 54 -0.36 -6.72 2.55
C LEU A 54 -1.47 -5.81 3.12
N ILE A 55 -2.66 -6.35 3.38
CA ILE A 55 -3.75 -5.61 4.06
C ILE A 55 -3.31 -5.16 5.45
N GLY A 56 -2.72 -6.07 6.24
CA GLY A 56 -2.20 -5.75 7.56
C GLY A 56 -1.10 -4.68 7.51
N SER A 57 -0.23 -4.75 6.49
CA SER A 57 0.83 -3.75 6.25
C SER A 57 0.25 -2.38 5.91
N LEU A 58 -0.77 -2.31 5.03
CA LEU A 58 -1.47 -1.05 4.72
C LEU A 58 -2.07 -0.42 5.97
N PHE A 59 -2.78 -1.21 6.77
CA PHE A 59 -3.38 -0.72 8.01
C PHE A 59 -2.32 -0.24 9.00
N GLY A 60 -1.22 -1.00 9.16
CA GLY A 60 -0.11 -0.63 10.03
C GLY A 60 0.58 0.66 9.60
N LEU A 61 0.88 0.81 8.31
CA LEU A 61 1.48 2.03 7.73
C LEU A 61 0.55 3.23 7.88
N TYR A 62 -0.73 3.08 7.54
CA TYR A 62 -1.73 4.14 7.69
C TYR A 62 -1.85 4.62 9.13
N SER A 63 -1.99 3.68 10.08
CA SER A 63 -2.06 4.01 11.50
C SER A 63 -0.79 4.68 12.01
N ARG A 64 0.39 4.26 11.54
CA ARG A 64 1.67 4.88 11.89
C ARG A 64 1.77 6.30 11.33
N ALA A 65 1.39 6.51 10.07
CA ALA A 65 1.40 7.83 9.45
C ALA A 65 0.50 8.82 10.22
N ASN A 66 -0.71 8.39 10.58
CA ASN A 66 -1.65 9.22 11.34
C ASN A 66 -1.10 9.55 12.74
N ARG A 67 -0.55 8.58 13.47
CA ARG A 67 0.09 8.87 14.78
C ARG A 67 1.23 9.89 14.67
N LEU A 68 2.05 9.82 13.62
CA LEU A 68 3.12 10.79 13.39
C LEU A 68 2.54 12.16 13.03
N GLU A 69 1.44 12.19 12.29
CA GLU A 69 0.73 13.45 11.97
C GLU A 69 0.16 14.08 13.24
N ASP A 70 -0.57 13.34 14.05
CA ASP A 70 -1.12 13.83 15.32
C ASP A 70 -0.03 14.41 16.24
N GLN A 71 1.15 13.76 16.26
CA GLN A 71 2.28 14.22 17.05
C GLN A 71 2.83 15.57 16.56
N PHE A 72 3.03 15.74 15.23
CA PHE A 72 3.54 17.03 14.75
C PHE A 72 2.49 18.13 14.79
N LEU A 73 1.20 17.83 14.61
CA LEU A 73 0.11 18.79 14.78
C LEU A 73 0.03 19.27 16.24
N THR A 74 0.09 18.35 17.18
CA THR A 74 0.12 18.68 18.61
C THR A 74 1.35 19.52 18.96
N LEU A 75 2.53 19.16 18.43
CA LEU A 75 3.77 19.89 18.70
C LEU A 75 3.73 21.32 18.15
N SER A 76 3.22 21.52 16.92
CA SER A 76 3.07 22.87 16.33
C SER A 76 2.11 23.74 17.14
N ASN A 77 1.00 23.18 17.60
CA ASN A 77 0.03 23.92 18.41
C ASN A 77 0.62 24.32 19.77
N LEU A 78 1.26 23.37 20.47
CA LEU A 78 1.79 23.61 21.82
C LEU A 78 3.07 24.45 21.86
N ARG A 79 3.97 24.31 20.85
CA ARG A 79 5.33 24.87 20.87
C ARG A 79 5.59 25.96 19.83
N ALA A 80 4.73 26.09 18.85
CA ALA A 80 4.80 27.17 17.87
C ALA A 80 3.58 28.10 17.90
N GLY A 81 2.55 27.72 18.67
CA GLY A 81 1.32 28.53 18.85
C GLY A 81 0.42 28.56 17.62
N ILE A 82 0.50 27.53 16.75
CA ILE A 82 -0.26 27.50 15.52
C ILE A 82 -0.86 26.12 15.22
N ASP A 83 -2.14 26.10 14.83
CA ASP A 83 -2.79 24.92 14.28
C ASP A 83 -2.52 24.82 12.78
N VAL A 84 -1.94 23.70 12.37
CA VAL A 84 -1.61 23.42 10.96
C VAL A 84 -2.43 22.27 10.35
N SER A 85 -3.50 21.84 11.02
CA SER A 85 -4.34 20.70 10.57
C SER A 85 -4.95 20.94 9.20
N GLU A 86 -5.47 22.16 8.96
CA GLU A 86 -6.11 22.58 7.71
C GLU A 86 -5.16 23.33 6.75
N ARG A 87 -3.86 23.38 7.08
CA ARG A 87 -2.88 24.08 6.25
C ARG A 87 -2.33 23.21 5.14
N ASP A 88 -2.03 23.85 4.03
CA ASP A 88 -1.41 23.20 2.89
C ASP A 88 0.03 22.72 3.20
N ARG A 89 0.56 21.91 2.30
CA ARG A 89 1.90 21.34 2.46
C ARG A 89 2.99 22.43 2.50
N ALA A 90 2.87 23.48 1.69
CA ALA A 90 3.87 24.54 1.61
C ALA A 90 3.98 25.30 2.95
N PHE A 91 2.86 25.60 3.56
CA PHE A 91 2.80 26.23 4.88
C PHE A 91 3.39 25.32 5.97
N ARG A 92 3.02 24.03 6.00
CA ARG A 92 3.59 23.04 6.94
C ARG A 92 5.11 22.88 6.77
N LEU A 93 5.64 23.04 5.55
CA LEU A 93 7.09 23.06 5.29
C LEU A 93 7.74 24.32 5.87
N ALA A 94 7.16 25.49 5.60
CA ALA A 94 7.68 26.78 6.09
C ALA A 94 7.84 26.78 7.62
N ILE A 95 6.87 26.28 8.37
CA ILE A 95 6.93 26.15 9.83
C ILE A 95 8.08 25.25 10.28
N GLY A 96 8.35 24.18 9.56
CA GLY A 96 9.46 23.26 9.86
C GLY A 96 10.85 23.84 9.57
N ASP A 97 10.94 24.79 8.64
CA ASP A 97 12.21 25.33 8.16
C ASP A 97 12.59 26.65 8.82
N PHE A 98 11.62 27.42 9.35
CA PHE A 98 11.83 28.73 9.94
C PHE A 98 11.29 28.82 11.37
N ASN A 99 11.96 29.59 12.24
CA ASN A 99 11.55 29.70 13.64
C ASN A 99 10.31 30.58 13.83
N SER A 100 10.03 31.49 12.89
CA SER A 100 8.84 32.34 12.94
C SER A 100 8.38 32.79 11.56
N LEU A 101 7.15 33.31 11.46
CA LEU A 101 6.62 33.92 10.25
C LEU A 101 7.50 35.10 9.77
N GLU A 102 8.01 35.89 10.69
CA GLU A 102 8.88 37.04 10.37
C GLU A 102 10.17 36.58 9.70
N GLU A 103 10.84 35.56 10.28
CA GLU A 103 12.06 34.98 9.69
C GLU A 103 11.79 34.42 8.28
N TYR A 104 10.67 33.72 8.09
CA TYR A 104 10.26 33.21 6.80
C TYR A 104 10.05 34.35 5.78
N ASN A 105 9.25 35.34 6.12
CA ASN A 105 8.94 36.44 5.22
C ASN A 105 10.18 37.28 4.88
N ASP A 106 11.06 37.54 5.85
CA ASP A 106 12.32 38.22 5.63
C ASP A 106 13.24 37.45 4.68
N PHE A 107 13.31 36.10 4.79
CA PHE A 107 14.02 35.26 3.86
C PHE A 107 13.43 35.36 2.45
N GLN A 108 12.08 35.30 2.30
CA GLN A 108 11.42 35.42 0.99
C GLN A 108 11.68 36.78 0.36
N LEU A 109 11.64 37.87 1.12
CA LEU A 109 11.94 39.23 0.66
C LEU A 109 13.38 39.35 0.14
N ARG A 110 14.37 38.88 0.90
CA ARG A 110 15.79 38.87 0.49
C ARG A 110 16.04 38.01 -0.74
N SER A 111 15.30 36.89 -0.88
CA SER A 111 15.39 35.99 -2.01
C SER A 111 14.56 36.42 -3.22
N ARG A 112 13.90 37.58 -3.16
CA ARG A 112 12.99 38.14 -4.20
C ARG A 112 11.83 37.20 -4.58
N ASN A 113 11.40 36.37 -3.64
CA ASN A 113 10.27 35.45 -3.82
C ASN A 113 8.95 36.06 -3.34
N TRP A 114 8.58 37.22 -3.90
CA TRP A 114 7.41 38.01 -3.48
C TRP A 114 6.10 37.24 -3.42
N ASN A 115 5.92 36.27 -4.32
CA ASN A 115 4.73 35.40 -4.42
C ASN A 115 4.64 34.33 -3.32
N ARG A 116 5.68 34.19 -2.48
CA ARG A 116 5.71 33.25 -1.36
C ARG A 116 5.54 33.90 0.00
N ILE A 117 5.42 35.21 0.04
CA ILE A 117 5.20 35.94 1.28
C ILE A 117 3.84 35.52 1.86
N ILE A 118 3.84 35.14 3.11
CA ILE A 118 2.62 34.82 3.85
C ILE A 118 2.15 36.08 4.54
N GLU A 119 0.86 36.40 4.36
CA GLU A 119 0.25 37.58 4.97
C GLU A 119 0.32 37.48 6.51
N ASP A 120 0.74 38.58 7.15
CA ASP A 120 0.83 38.66 8.61
C ASP A 120 -0.55 38.85 9.23
N ARG A 121 -1.26 37.70 9.42
CA ARG A 121 -2.53 37.59 10.15
C ARG A 121 -2.32 36.75 11.40
N PRO A 122 -3.12 36.94 12.45
CA PRO A 122 -3.00 36.16 13.68
C PRO A 122 -2.98 34.64 13.44
N GLU A 123 -3.82 34.14 12.53
CA GLU A 123 -3.94 32.73 12.18
C GLU A 123 -2.75 32.18 11.37
N ASN A 124 -1.86 33.04 10.89
CA ASN A 124 -0.66 32.66 10.14
C ASN A 124 0.62 32.78 10.97
N ARG A 125 0.53 33.42 12.14
CA ARG A 125 1.70 33.65 12.98
C ARG A 125 2.10 32.40 13.71
N TRP A 126 3.39 32.06 13.62
CA TRP A 126 4.02 31.05 14.45
C TRP A 126 5.34 31.58 15.00
N ARG A 127 5.73 31.05 16.16
CA ARG A 127 7.04 31.25 16.76
C ARG A 127 7.40 30.05 17.61
N TRP A 128 8.42 29.33 17.20
CA TRP A 128 8.92 28.19 17.98
C TRP A 128 9.54 28.64 19.29
N GLU A 129 9.24 27.93 20.38
CA GLU A 129 9.88 28.15 21.68
C GLU A 129 11.38 27.78 21.62
N SER A 130 11.75 26.75 20.85
CA SER A 130 13.13 26.34 20.65
C SER A 130 13.37 25.81 19.22
N SER A 131 14.63 25.86 18.78
CA SER A 131 15.05 25.24 17.53
C SER A 131 14.91 23.71 17.58
N ASP A 132 15.03 23.08 18.74
CA ASP A 132 14.90 21.64 18.91
C ASP A 132 13.46 21.20 18.69
N ASP A 133 12.46 21.95 19.15
CA ASP A 133 11.05 21.68 18.89
C ASP A 133 10.74 21.78 17.38
N ARG A 134 11.29 22.80 16.70
CA ARG A 134 11.17 22.95 15.25
C ARG A 134 11.79 21.76 14.49
N ILE A 135 12.98 21.32 14.89
CA ILE A 135 13.66 20.17 14.29
C ILE A 135 12.83 18.91 14.49
N LYS A 136 12.33 18.69 15.72
CA LYS A 136 11.46 17.55 16.04
C LYS A 136 10.17 17.55 15.23
N TYR A 137 9.52 18.72 15.06
CA TYR A 137 8.37 18.86 14.17
C TYR A 137 8.69 18.42 12.74
N ARG A 138 9.81 18.93 12.19
CA ARG A 138 10.25 18.58 10.82
C ARG A 138 10.53 17.09 10.68
N GLU A 139 11.13 16.45 11.67
CA GLU A 139 11.39 15.00 11.67
C GLU A 139 10.11 14.17 11.71
N LEU A 140 9.17 14.53 12.58
CA LEU A 140 7.87 13.84 12.68
C LEU A 140 7.08 13.97 11.38
N ARG A 141 6.99 15.20 10.83
CA ARG A 141 6.33 15.46 9.55
C ARG A 141 6.98 14.69 8.40
N SER A 142 8.31 14.77 8.27
CA SER A 142 9.07 14.04 7.25
C SER A 142 8.90 12.52 7.40
N SER A 143 8.80 12.01 8.62
CA SER A 143 8.57 10.59 8.89
C SER A 143 7.15 10.19 8.50
N SER A 144 6.13 11.02 8.78
CA SER A 144 4.76 10.80 8.32
C SER A 144 4.70 10.75 6.79
N ASP A 145 5.32 11.73 6.11
CA ASP A 145 5.40 11.78 4.65
C ASP A 145 6.07 10.51 4.06
N ARG A 146 7.20 10.06 4.64
CA ARG A 146 7.88 8.83 4.19
C ARG A 146 7.00 7.60 4.33
N VAL A 147 6.28 7.46 5.43
CA VAL A 147 5.37 6.33 5.65
C VAL A 147 4.19 6.39 4.66
N ARG A 148 3.59 7.57 4.46
CA ARG A 148 2.50 7.75 3.47
C ARG A 148 2.94 7.41 2.06
N ASN A 149 4.16 7.75 1.67
CA ASN A 149 4.72 7.45 0.35
C ASN A 149 4.93 5.95 0.10
N GLN A 150 4.91 5.10 1.13
CA GLN A 150 4.96 3.63 0.99
C GLN A 150 3.59 3.01 0.66
N LEU A 151 2.48 3.68 1.00
CA LEU A 151 1.12 3.15 0.80
C LEU A 151 0.82 2.78 -0.67
N PRO A 152 1.13 3.63 -1.68
CA PRO A 152 0.90 3.28 -3.07
C PRO A 152 1.66 2.03 -3.52
N ALA A 153 2.89 1.84 -3.03
CA ALA A 153 3.70 0.67 -3.37
C ALA A 153 3.06 -0.63 -2.83
N VAL A 154 2.61 -0.62 -1.57
CA VAL A 154 1.91 -1.78 -0.98
C VAL A 154 0.58 -2.04 -1.69
N ALA A 155 -0.19 -0.99 -2.03
CA ALA A 155 -1.41 -1.13 -2.81
C ALA A 155 -1.14 -1.72 -4.20
N GLY A 156 -0.06 -1.30 -4.87
CA GLY A 156 0.39 -1.87 -6.13
C GLY A 156 0.73 -3.35 -6.03
N LEU A 157 1.42 -3.76 -4.96
CA LEU A 157 1.70 -5.17 -4.69
C LEU A 157 0.44 -6.01 -4.47
N MET A 158 -0.60 -5.46 -3.82
CA MET A 158 -1.90 -6.13 -3.68
C MET A 158 -2.56 -6.37 -5.03
N VAL A 159 -2.59 -5.35 -5.89
CA VAL A 159 -3.13 -5.49 -7.25
C VAL A 159 -2.35 -6.56 -8.03
N LEU A 160 -1.03 -6.51 -7.97
CA LEU A 160 -0.16 -7.48 -8.63
C LEU A 160 -0.43 -8.91 -8.13
N ASN A 161 -0.52 -9.12 -6.81
CA ASN A 161 -0.85 -10.42 -6.24
C ASN A 161 -2.20 -10.96 -6.75
N ARG A 162 -3.22 -10.10 -6.87
CA ARG A 162 -4.54 -10.47 -7.40
C ARG A 162 -4.50 -10.85 -8.87
N VAL A 163 -3.78 -10.08 -9.67
CA VAL A 163 -3.61 -10.37 -11.11
C VAL A 163 -2.87 -11.70 -11.31
N ILE A 164 -1.77 -11.92 -10.59
CA ILE A 164 -1.00 -13.16 -10.69
C ILE A 164 -1.85 -14.36 -10.23
N SER A 165 -2.56 -14.22 -9.10
CA SER A 165 -3.48 -15.26 -8.62
C SER A 165 -4.58 -15.58 -9.64
N GLY A 166 -5.14 -14.53 -10.27
CA GLY A 166 -6.18 -14.69 -11.29
C GLY A 166 -5.67 -15.42 -12.53
N LEU A 167 -4.55 -14.98 -13.06
CA LEU A 167 -3.93 -15.62 -14.24
C LEU A 167 -3.52 -17.07 -13.95
N SER A 168 -2.95 -17.33 -12.78
CA SER A 168 -2.58 -18.69 -12.37
C SER A 168 -3.80 -19.61 -12.24
N ALA A 169 -4.90 -19.13 -11.67
CA ALA A 169 -6.14 -19.90 -11.58
C ALA A 169 -6.77 -20.13 -12.96
N TYR A 170 -6.74 -19.13 -13.84
CA TYR A 170 -7.23 -19.22 -15.21
C TYR A 170 -6.48 -20.30 -16.02
N THR A 171 -5.13 -20.26 -15.99
CA THR A 171 -4.29 -21.20 -16.73
C THR A 171 -4.43 -22.62 -16.19
N ARG A 172 -4.59 -22.79 -14.87
CA ARG A 172 -4.87 -24.08 -14.24
C ARG A 172 -6.24 -24.62 -14.68
N ALA A 173 -7.28 -23.81 -14.75
CA ALA A 173 -8.61 -24.22 -15.21
C ALA A 173 -8.60 -24.65 -16.68
N ARG A 174 -7.69 -24.11 -17.51
CA ARG A 174 -7.48 -24.53 -18.91
C ARG A 174 -6.61 -25.78 -19.07
N GLY A 175 -6.08 -26.33 -17.99
CA GLY A 175 -5.13 -27.44 -18.05
C GLY A 175 -3.77 -27.11 -18.68
N VAL A 176 -3.46 -25.82 -18.85
CA VAL A 176 -2.22 -25.35 -19.52
C VAL A 176 -1.01 -25.41 -18.60
N LEU A 177 -1.21 -25.27 -17.27
CA LEU A 177 -0.12 -25.25 -16.30
C LEU A 177 -0.17 -26.48 -15.38
N SER A 178 0.91 -27.24 -15.36
CA SER A 178 1.19 -28.23 -14.33
C SER A 178 1.84 -27.58 -13.10
N GLU A 179 1.91 -28.31 -11.98
CA GLU A 179 2.56 -27.81 -10.76
C GLU A 179 4.01 -27.39 -11.02
N GLY A 180 4.36 -26.14 -10.63
CA GLY A 180 5.74 -25.65 -10.66
C GLY A 180 5.99 -24.39 -11.50
N ASP A 181 5.03 -23.97 -12.34
CA ASP A 181 5.34 -23.05 -13.44
C ASP A 181 5.32 -21.55 -13.11
N LEU A 182 4.79 -21.13 -11.96
CA LEU A 182 4.81 -19.72 -11.55
C LEU A 182 5.32 -19.59 -10.11
N SER A 183 6.43 -18.89 -9.92
CA SER A 183 6.95 -18.56 -8.59
C SER A 183 7.28 -17.06 -8.46
N LEU A 184 6.97 -16.51 -7.30
CA LEU A 184 7.40 -15.17 -6.90
C LEU A 184 8.55 -15.34 -5.91
N LEU A 185 9.70 -14.78 -6.24
CA LEU A 185 10.89 -14.81 -5.39
C LEU A 185 11.21 -13.40 -4.95
N PRO A 186 11.23 -13.12 -3.63
CA PRO A 186 11.77 -11.88 -3.14
C PRO A 186 13.28 -11.85 -3.43
N VAL A 187 13.74 -10.76 -4.00
CA VAL A 187 15.16 -10.52 -4.26
C VAL A 187 15.60 -9.37 -3.36
N TYR A 188 16.59 -9.63 -2.54
CA TYR A 188 17.26 -8.64 -1.72
C TYR A 188 18.65 -8.40 -2.27
N ASN A 189 18.94 -7.17 -2.69
CA ASN A 189 20.29 -6.78 -3.07
C ASN A 189 20.99 -6.17 -1.86
N ALA A 190 21.93 -6.93 -1.28
CA ALA A 190 22.67 -6.53 -0.08
C ALA A 190 23.64 -5.35 -0.33
N GLU A 191 24.03 -5.08 -1.60
CA GLU A 191 25.01 -4.04 -1.92
C GLU A 191 24.39 -2.65 -1.99
N ASN A 192 23.16 -2.52 -2.50
CA ASN A 192 22.48 -1.22 -2.65
C ASN A 192 21.21 -1.07 -1.80
N GLY A 193 20.83 -2.11 -1.03
CA GLY A 193 19.65 -2.09 -0.16
C GLY A 193 18.31 -2.10 -0.92
N GLU A 194 18.32 -2.35 -2.23
CA GLU A 194 17.11 -2.41 -3.03
C GLU A 194 16.40 -3.75 -2.85
N ASN A 195 15.12 -3.69 -2.55
CA ASN A 195 14.24 -4.85 -2.46
C ASN A 195 13.42 -4.97 -3.75
N GLY A 196 13.41 -6.17 -4.33
CA GLY A 196 12.65 -6.49 -5.52
C GLY A 196 11.85 -7.77 -5.37
N VAL A 197 10.96 -8.01 -6.33
CA VAL A 197 10.25 -9.28 -6.49
C VAL A 197 10.45 -9.74 -7.92
N VAL A 198 10.98 -10.95 -8.09
CA VAL A 198 11.10 -11.60 -9.40
C VAL A 198 9.97 -12.60 -9.57
N ALA A 199 9.16 -12.40 -10.60
CA ALA A 199 8.19 -13.37 -11.06
C ALA A 199 8.86 -14.32 -12.08
N ARG A 200 8.93 -15.62 -11.76
CA ARG A 200 9.45 -16.63 -12.65
C ARG A 200 8.29 -17.49 -13.18
N MET A 201 8.14 -17.53 -14.49
CA MET A 201 7.19 -18.40 -15.17
C MET A 201 7.96 -19.38 -16.06
N SER A 202 7.72 -20.69 -15.88
CA SER A 202 8.31 -21.75 -16.69
C SER A 202 7.24 -22.31 -17.64
N PHE A 203 7.56 -22.39 -18.92
CA PHE A 203 6.71 -23.04 -19.91
C PHE A 203 7.40 -24.32 -20.37
N ARG A 204 6.66 -25.44 -20.43
CA ARG A 204 7.07 -26.63 -21.15
C ARG A 204 6.32 -26.64 -22.47
N PHE A 205 7.06 -26.65 -23.57
CA PHE A 205 6.54 -26.81 -24.92
C PHE A 205 6.57 -28.29 -25.31
#